data_72626ebee48e651f16017def5d25b0e5
#
_entry.id   72626ebee48e651f16017def5d25b0e5
#
_cell.length_a   1.000
_cell.length_b   1.000
_cell.length_c   1.000
_cell.angle_alpha   90.00
_cell.angle_beta   90.00
_cell.angle_gamma   90.00
#
_symmetry.space_group_name_H-M   'P 1'
#
loop_
_entity.id
_entity.type
_entity.pdbx_description
1 polymer ?
#
loop_
_entity_poly.entity_id
_entity_poly.type
_entity_poly.pdbx_seq_one_letter_code
_entity_poly.pdbx_strand_id
1 'polypeptide(L)'
;MIEHWRRRLSELADQFVLNQHDRPPFPAWVSRSVGRYTLHVHPDTKVREFASSNGQVLVIGSIVAAPHEEIEKHSCPPGQFVAISASEVFSDAGSLKQAFFDRDTKTVASSPRLLERPAVKPVSPELLHGSRPDWYWGPRTSFREIDFLLPSQRLDLDSFTPKFRTLPQASERLTLEPAKVLEDELGKSFRLLASAGQPIRLAMTGGIDSRTLFAAAIKAGVEFETYTMVSPQVHPLDLTVAKQISERFGVRHTTLRMGRIDGDELDWYLWHSAGQTVTLDSDFHAAGLWDRFGRDVIHIRGLGFELGRHKYRDFVEAEDEALIRTDPYELWKKFTRPWVRPLHRYNHEAFGTYARWLADTLDLSAMDFRDRLYLEQGIGTWCASAEYGLAATGAKRVSLGNSSMLYNLFLREEAGSKKHGPLQREMMCAVDPAFLDYSFAKPSPAERLRYRALDTLRAVRIRQRLKRLR
;
A
#
# COMPACT_ATOMS: atom_id res chain seq x y z
N MET A 1 -8.20 1.64 28.60
CA MET A 1 -8.37 1.90 27.15
C MET A 1 -7.14 1.45 26.35
N ILE A 2 -5.96 2.01 26.55
CA ILE A 2 -4.72 1.65 25.82
C ILE A 2 -4.35 0.18 26.00
N GLU A 3 -4.42 -0.36 27.21
CA GLU A 3 -4.20 -1.79 27.50
C GLU A 3 -5.15 -2.70 26.72
N HIS A 4 -6.43 -2.32 26.61
CA HIS A 4 -7.41 -3.05 25.81
C HIS A 4 -7.02 -3.05 24.33
N TRP A 5 -6.59 -1.92 23.77
CA TRP A 5 -6.17 -1.85 22.38
C TRP A 5 -4.84 -2.55 22.09
N ARG A 6 -3.89 -2.53 23.04
CA ARG A 6 -2.68 -3.34 22.96
C ARG A 6 -2.99 -4.83 22.89
N ARG A 7 -3.92 -5.28 23.70
CA ARG A 7 -4.42 -6.67 23.64
C ARG A 7 -5.06 -6.94 22.27
N ARG A 8 -5.94 -6.07 21.78
CA ARG A 8 -6.55 -6.21 20.45
C ARG A 8 -5.51 -6.21 19.33
N LEU A 9 -4.47 -5.39 19.43
CA LEU A 9 -3.34 -5.42 18.50
C LEU A 9 -2.61 -6.76 18.52
N SER A 10 -2.39 -7.32 19.70
CA SER A 10 -1.71 -8.61 19.86
C SER A 10 -2.51 -9.80 19.31
N GLU A 11 -3.80 -9.64 19.07
CA GLU A 11 -4.70 -10.65 18.51
C GLU A 11 -4.82 -10.56 16.98
N LEU A 12 -4.25 -9.54 16.32
CA LEU A 12 -4.22 -9.44 14.87
C LEU A 12 -3.16 -10.37 14.29
N ALA A 13 -3.57 -11.18 13.32
CA ALA A 13 -2.62 -11.96 12.51
C ALA A 13 -1.66 -11.02 11.75
N ASP A 14 -0.52 -11.58 11.30
CA ASP A 14 0.53 -10.86 10.58
C ASP A 14 1.24 -9.75 11.39
N GLN A 15 1.09 -9.74 12.72
CA GLN A 15 1.87 -8.89 13.60
C GLN A 15 3.21 -9.56 13.95
N PHE A 16 4.27 -8.77 13.94
CA PHE A 16 5.61 -9.24 14.28
C PHE A 16 6.45 -8.15 14.95
N VAL A 17 7.46 -8.61 15.71
CA VAL A 17 8.57 -7.80 16.21
C VAL A 17 9.86 -8.58 15.95
N LEU A 18 10.87 -7.93 15.39
CA LEU A 18 12.23 -8.43 15.21
C LEU A 18 13.17 -7.58 16.06
N ASN A 19 13.82 -8.16 17.05
CA ASN A 19 14.74 -7.47 17.95
C ASN A 19 15.87 -8.41 18.44
N GLN A 20 16.75 -7.92 19.30
CA GLN A 20 17.85 -8.71 19.89
C GLN A 20 17.50 -9.32 21.26
N HIS A 21 16.22 -9.35 21.63
CA HIS A 21 15.77 -9.89 22.89
C HIS A 21 15.03 -11.20 22.68
N ASP A 22 15.22 -12.17 23.58
CA ASP A 22 14.54 -13.47 23.53
C ASP A 22 13.11 -13.41 24.08
N ARG A 23 12.77 -12.35 24.80
CA ARG A 23 11.44 -12.22 25.40
C ARG A 23 10.45 -11.59 24.41
N PRO A 24 9.36 -12.30 24.08
CA PRO A 24 8.32 -11.76 23.18
C PRO A 24 7.58 -10.58 23.84
N PRO A 25 7.10 -9.61 23.02
CA PRO A 25 6.34 -8.46 23.52
C PRO A 25 5.01 -8.87 24.18
N PHE A 26 4.47 -10.02 23.78
CA PHE A 26 3.26 -10.61 24.34
C PHE A 26 3.50 -12.08 24.68
N PRO A 27 3.05 -12.57 25.85
CA PRO A 27 3.34 -13.94 26.33
C PRO A 27 2.86 -15.06 25.38
N ALA A 28 1.80 -14.81 24.63
CA ALA A 28 1.23 -15.78 23.67
C ALA A 28 1.99 -15.87 22.34
N TRP A 29 2.91 -14.94 22.07
CA TRP A 29 3.62 -14.92 20.79
C TRP A 29 4.72 -15.99 20.74
N VAL A 30 4.93 -16.52 19.55
CA VAL A 30 6.00 -17.51 19.29
C VAL A 30 7.26 -16.81 18.81
N SER A 31 8.41 -17.38 19.17
CA SER A 31 9.73 -16.79 18.89
C SER A 31 10.54 -17.72 18.00
N ARG A 32 11.30 -17.12 17.09
CA ARG A 32 12.18 -17.82 16.14
C ARG A 32 13.48 -17.04 15.95
N SER A 33 14.62 -17.70 16.04
CA SER A 33 15.94 -17.10 15.76
C SER A 33 16.13 -16.76 14.28
N VAL A 34 16.68 -15.58 14.00
CA VAL A 34 17.02 -15.09 12.65
C VAL A 34 18.37 -14.38 12.74
N GLY A 35 19.43 -15.11 12.49
CA GLY A 35 20.80 -14.62 12.74
C GLY A 35 21.00 -14.24 14.20
N ARG A 36 21.37 -12.97 14.47
CA ARG A 36 21.53 -12.42 15.82
C ARG A 36 20.26 -11.79 16.39
N TYR A 37 19.14 -11.83 15.63
CA TYR A 37 17.85 -11.32 16.05
C TYR A 37 16.90 -12.46 16.40
N THR A 38 15.87 -12.13 17.15
CA THR A 38 14.73 -13.00 17.40
C THR A 38 13.48 -12.39 16.79
N LEU A 39 12.83 -13.15 15.92
CA LEU A 39 11.53 -12.82 15.35
C LEU A 39 10.43 -13.34 16.26
N HIS A 40 9.61 -12.44 16.77
CA HIS A 40 8.41 -12.75 17.57
C HIS A 40 7.18 -12.48 16.70
N VAL A 41 6.28 -13.45 16.61
CA VAL A 41 5.06 -13.37 15.79
C VAL A 41 3.83 -13.83 16.55
N HIS A 42 2.68 -13.30 16.17
CA HIS A 42 1.40 -13.85 16.62
C HIS A 42 1.29 -15.33 16.21
N PRO A 43 0.74 -16.24 17.05
CA PRO A 43 0.68 -17.67 16.73
C PRO A 43 -0.01 -18.03 15.41
N ASP A 44 -1.03 -17.26 15.02
CA ASP A 44 -1.75 -17.46 13.76
C ASP A 44 -1.04 -16.80 12.55
N THR A 45 0.10 -16.14 12.76
CA THR A 45 0.88 -15.55 11.67
C THR A 45 1.53 -16.65 10.85
N LYS A 46 1.18 -16.70 9.57
CA LYS A 46 1.82 -17.62 8.63
C LYS A 46 3.18 -17.05 8.23
N VAL A 47 4.24 -17.60 8.81
CA VAL A 47 5.62 -17.33 8.37
C VAL A 47 5.98 -18.35 7.29
N ARG A 48 6.14 -17.88 6.06
CA ARG A 48 6.57 -18.71 4.92
C ARG A 48 8.08 -18.60 4.73
N GLU A 49 8.69 -19.67 4.31
CA GLU A 49 10.13 -19.75 4.02
C GLU A 49 10.36 -19.83 2.52
N PHE A 50 11.29 -19.03 2.04
CA PHE A 50 11.71 -19.03 0.64
C PHE A 50 13.22 -19.03 0.54
N ALA A 51 13.73 -19.52 -0.59
CA ALA A 51 15.12 -19.33 -0.96
C ALA A 51 15.37 -17.90 -1.43
N SER A 52 16.59 -17.44 -1.27
CA SER A 52 17.12 -16.25 -1.91
C SER A 52 18.62 -16.44 -2.22
N SER A 53 19.19 -15.57 -3.05
CA SER A 53 20.62 -15.60 -3.36
C SER A 53 21.53 -15.51 -2.11
N ASN A 54 21.04 -14.93 -1.02
CA ASN A 54 21.75 -14.74 0.24
C ASN A 54 21.33 -15.73 1.34
N GLY A 55 20.67 -16.82 0.99
CA GLY A 55 20.20 -17.84 1.93
C GLY A 55 18.69 -17.85 2.11
N GLN A 56 18.23 -18.18 3.32
CA GLN A 56 16.81 -18.28 3.64
C GLN A 56 16.19 -16.93 3.98
N VAL A 57 14.99 -16.68 3.48
CA VAL A 57 14.16 -15.50 3.77
C VAL A 57 12.83 -15.94 4.39
N LEU A 58 12.49 -15.35 5.50
CA LEU A 58 11.19 -15.48 6.15
C LEU A 58 10.25 -14.37 5.66
N VAL A 59 9.06 -14.76 5.22
CA VAL A 59 8.08 -13.84 4.66
C VAL A 59 6.82 -13.83 5.52
N ILE A 60 6.40 -12.62 5.92
CA ILE A 60 5.19 -12.37 6.73
C ILE A 60 4.24 -11.49 5.93
N GLY A 61 2.99 -11.92 5.79
CA GLY A 61 1.94 -11.22 5.05
C GLY A 61 1.40 -12.03 3.88
N SER A 62 0.68 -11.37 3.00
CA SER A 62 0.06 -11.98 1.83
C SER A 62 1.02 -11.94 0.64
N ILE A 63 1.52 -13.09 0.23
CA ILE A 63 2.41 -13.25 -0.92
C ILE A 63 1.83 -14.28 -1.90
N VAL A 64 1.86 -13.95 -3.19
CA VAL A 64 1.38 -14.80 -4.29
C VAL A 64 2.60 -15.35 -5.04
N ALA A 65 3.17 -16.39 -4.49
CA ALA A 65 4.35 -17.07 -5.03
C ALA A 65 4.22 -18.58 -4.84
N ALA A 66 4.75 -19.35 -5.77
CA ALA A 66 4.88 -20.80 -5.61
C ALA A 66 5.96 -21.12 -4.54
N PRO A 67 5.86 -22.25 -3.84
CA PRO A 67 6.79 -22.59 -2.76
C PRO A 67 8.27 -22.65 -3.17
N HIS A 68 8.53 -22.93 -4.45
CA HIS A 68 9.89 -23.05 -5.02
C HIS A 68 10.42 -21.73 -5.63
N GLU A 69 9.62 -20.66 -5.64
CA GLU A 69 10.08 -19.37 -6.15
C GLU A 69 11.09 -18.75 -5.18
N GLU A 70 12.12 -18.13 -5.74
CA GLU A 70 13.06 -17.32 -4.97
C GLU A 70 12.50 -15.93 -4.71
N ILE A 71 12.73 -15.43 -3.50
CA ILE A 71 12.31 -14.08 -3.12
C ILE A 71 13.55 -13.21 -3.00
N GLU A 72 13.66 -12.28 -3.93
CA GLU A 72 14.77 -11.34 -3.98
C GLU A 72 14.29 -9.91 -3.75
N LYS A 73 15.14 -9.09 -3.14
CA LYS A 73 14.83 -7.68 -2.86
C LYS A 73 14.56 -6.85 -4.12
N HIS A 74 15.03 -7.28 -5.27
CA HIS A 74 14.83 -6.63 -6.57
C HIS A 74 13.77 -7.34 -7.45
N SER A 75 13.31 -8.52 -7.03
CA SER A 75 12.32 -9.33 -7.76
C SER A 75 11.23 -9.83 -6.82
N CYS A 76 10.35 -8.91 -6.39
CA CYS A 76 9.24 -9.24 -5.52
C CYS A 76 8.04 -9.74 -6.32
N PRO A 77 7.49 -10.92 -5.99
CA PRO A 77 6.21 -11.39 -6.53
C PRO A 77 5.03 -10.52 -6.04
N PRO A 78 3.84 -10.69 -6.62
CA PRO A 78 2.65 -9.97 -6.17
C PRO A 78 2.32 -10.21 -4.70
N GLY A 79 1.88 -9.15 -4.01
CA GLY A 79 1.46 -9.30 -2.62
C GLY A 79 1.64 -8.05 -1.76
N GLN A 80 1.51 -8.26 -0.46
CA GLN A 80 1.74 -7.29 0.61
C GLN A 80 2.47 -8.01 1.74
N PHE A 81 3.79 -7.91 1.78
CA PHE A 81 4.61 -8.70 2.70
C PHE A 81 5.88 -7.96 3.16
N VAL A 82 6.43 -8.46 4.25
CA VAL A 82 7.79 -8.14 4.72
C VAL A 82 8.63 -9.39 4.64
N ALA A 83 9.82 -9.27 4.10
CA ALA A 83 10.82 -10.32 3.98
C ALA A 83 11.97 -10.04 4.96
N ILE A 84 12.38 -11.05 5.71
CA ILE A 84 13.37 -10.98 6.78
C ILE A 84 14.41 -12.08 6.57
N SER A 85 15.67 -11.71 6.44
CA SER A 85 16.81 -12.62 6.44
C SER A 85 17.71 -12.38 7.66
N ALA A 86 18.78 -13.12 7.79
CA ALA A 86 19.76 -12.91 8.86
C ALA A 86 20.47 -11.54 8.76
N SER A 87 20.55 -10.95 7.58
CA SER A 87 21.31 -9.73 7.31
C SER A 87 20.47 -8.51 6.93
N GLU A 88 19.23 -8.71 6.47
CA GLU A 88 18.42 -7.60 5.97
C GLU A 88 16.90 -7.79 6.13
N VAL A 89 16.19 -6.67 6.16
CA VAL A 89 14.72 -6.61 6.07
C VAL A 89 14.33 -5.77 4.88
N PHE A 90 13.38 -6.23 4.07
CA PHE A 90 12.78 -5.46 2.99
C PHE A 90 11.28 -5.76 2.87
N SER A 91 10.53 -4.83 2.29
CA SER A 91 9.09 -4.99 2.03
C SER A 91 8.84 -5.45 0.59
N ASP A 92 7.61 -5.76 0.26
CA ASP A 92 7.13 -6.00 -1.10
C ASP A 92 7.51 -4.88 -2.08
N ALA A 93 7.20 -5.02 -3.36
CA ALA A 93 7.66 -4.12 -4.42
C ALA A 93 7.28 -2.65 -4.20
N GLY A 94 6.12 -2.37 -3.66
CA GLY A 94 5.61 -1.03 -3.35
C GLY A 94 5.63 -0.67 -1.87
N SER A 95 6.19 -1.52 -1.00
CA SER A 95 6.13 -1.38 0.47
C SER A 95 4.70 -1.22 1.01
N LEU A 96 3.72 -1.87 0.38
CA LEU A 96 2.33 -1.83 0.84
C LEU A 96 2.15 -2.46 2.22
N LYS A 97 2.93 -3.49 2.57
CA LYS A 97 3.10 -3.92 3.95
C LYS A 97 4.30 -3.21 4.54
N GLN A 98 4.03 -2.18 5.35
CA GLN A 98 5.07 -1.38 5.97
C GLN A 98 5.84 -2.17 7.03
N ALA A 99 7.17 -2.02 7.03
CA ALA A 99 8.06 -2.45 8.10
C ALA A 99 8.55 -1.20 8.85
N PHE A 100 8.09 -1.02 10.07
CA PHE A 100 8.46 0.09 10.94
C PHE A 100 9.72 -0.26 11.72
N PHE A 101 10.60 0.71 11.97
CA PHE A 101 11.82 0.47 12.72
C PHE A 101 12.21 1.65 13.63
N ASP A 102 12.79 1.31 14.77
CA ASP A 102 13.39 2.23 15.74
C ASP A 102 14.90 1.97 15.79
N ARG A 103 15.68 2.98 15.42
CA ARG A 103 17.15 2.88 15.33
C ARG A 103 17.82 2.74 16.69
N ASP A 104 17.25 3.38 17.73
CA ASP A 104 17.84 3.39 19.07
C ASP A 104 17.77 2.00 19.71
N THR A 105 16.64 1.33 19.55
CA THR A 105 16.43 -0.02 20.11
C THR A 105 16.80 -1.14 19.14
N LYS A 106 17.16 -0.82 17.89
CA LYS A 106 17.41 -1.78 16.82
C LYS A 106 16.28 -2.80 16.68
N THR A 107 15.06 -2.30 16.68
CA THR A 107 13.83 -3.11 16.61
C THR A 107 13.07 -2.81 15.32
N VAL A 108 12.59 -3.86 14.65
CA VAL A 108 11.67 -3.76 13.50
C VAL A 108 10.34 -4.35 13.89
N ALA A 109 9.23 -3.74 13.48
CA ALA A 109 7.89 -4.24 13.77
C ALA A 109 6.90 -3.98 12.63
N SER A 110 5.80 -4.72 12.66
CA SER A 110 4.65 -4.55 11.74
C SER A 110 3.80 -3.33 12.07
N SER A 111 4.00 -2.70 13.23
CA SER A 111 3.21 -1.56 13.72
C SER A 111 4.09 -0.62 14.51
N PRO A 112 3.96 0.72 14.34
CA PRO A 112 4.66 1.67 15.19
C PRO A 112 4.19 1.58 16.64
N ARG A 113 2.97 1.06 16.90
CA ARG A 113 2.46 0.82 18.25
C ARG A 113 3.20 -0.29 19.02
N LEU A 114 3.84 -1.21 18.29
CA LEU A 114 4.72 -2.23 18.89
C LEU A 114 6.11 -1.70 19.26
N LEU A 115 6.47 -0.51 18.75
CA LEU A 115 7.73 0.19 19.03
C LEU A 115 7.56 1.30 20.07
N GLU A 116 6.34 1.51 20.60
CA GLU A 116 6.09 2.55 21.61
C GLU A 116 6.86 2.28 22.89
N ARG A 117 7.59 3.29 23.34
CA ARG A 117 8.32 3.34 24.61
C ARG A 117 8.30 4.77 25.14
N PRO A 118 8.59 5.02 26.44
CA PRO A 118 8.51 6.38 27.02
C PRO A 118 9.32 7.46 26.27
N ALA A 119 10.41 7.08 25.61
CA ALA A 119 11.23 8.00 24.82
C ALA A 119 10.62 8.35 23.45
N VAL A 120 9.71 7.52 22.92
CA VAL A 120 9.07 7.72 21.61
C VAL A 120 7.91 8.68 21.77
N LYS A 121 8.00 9.83 21.12
CA LYS A 121 7.00 10.88 21.21
C LYS A 121 6.13 10.95 19.97
N PRO A 122 4.79 10.87 20.12
CA PRO A 122 3.90 11.12 19.00
C PRO A 122 3.99 12.57 18.54
N VAL A 123 3.99 12.76 17.24
CA VAL A 123 3.88 14.11 16.64
C VAL A 123 2.49 14.65 16.88
N SER A 124 2.35 15.95 17.10
CA SER A 124 1.01 16.59 17.12
C SER A 124 0.27 16.27 15.84
N PRO A 125 -1.01 15.85 15.90
CA PRO A 125 -1.77 15.56 14.71
C PRO A 125 -1.83 16.77 13.80
N GLU A 126 -1.30 16.62 12.60
CA GLU A 126 -1.42 17.63 11.55
C GLU A 126 -2.75 17.48 10.82
N LEU A 127 -3.21 18.52 10.18
CA LEU A 127 -4.37 18.46 9.30
C LEU A 127 -3.92 17.93 7.94
N LEU A 128 -3.69 16.63 7.82
CA LEU A 128 -3.22 16.04 6.57
C LEU A 128 -4.35 15.95 5.54
N HIS A 129 -5.53 15.61 6.02
CA HIS A 129 -6.64 15.21 5.16
C HIS A 129 -7.26 16.40 4.39
N GLY A 130 -7.58 16.18 3.12
CA GLY A 130 -8.16 17.20 2.23
C GLY A 130 -7.19 18.29 1.82
N SER A 131 -5.97 18.28 2.31
CA SER A 131 -5.01 19.38 2.17
C SER A 131 -3.83 19.08 1.25
N ARG A 132 -3.71 17.85 0.76
CA ARG A 132 -2.52 17.37 0.02
C ARG A 132 -1.19 17.97 0.51
N PRO A 133 -0.21 17.11 0.86
CA PRO A 133 -0.38 15.66 0.98
C PRO A 133 -1.23 15.30 2.21
N ASP A 134 -2.01 14.25 2.12
CA ASP A 134 -2.79 13.66 3.21
C ASP A 134 -2.10 12.43 3.82
N TRP A 135 -0.77 12.44 3.79
CA TRP A 135 0.15 11.48 4.40
C TRP A 135 1.38 12.20 4.95
N TYR A 136 2.15 11.55 5.83
CA TYR A 136 3.48 12.00 6.19
C TYR A 136 4.47 11.61 5.09
N TRP A 137 5.35 12.54 4.71
CA TRP A 137 6.38 12.24 3.73
C TRP A 137 7.32 11.15 4.28
N GLY A 138 7.50 10.11 3.51
CA GLY A 138 8.31 8.97 3.92
C GLY A 138 9.78 9.27 4.01
N PRO A 139 10.50 8.58 4.87
CA PRO A 139 10.08 7.40 5.64
C PRO A 139 9.39 7.71 6.99
N ARG A 140 8.99 8.94 7.23
CA ARG A 140 8.49 9.40 8.55
C ARG A 140 7.10 8.88 8.88
N THR A 141 6.90 8.66 10.18
CA THR A 141 5.60 8.28 10.74
C THR A 141 5.00 9.40 11.59
N SER A 142 3.89 9.12 12.26
CA SER A 142 3.32 9.98 13.30
C SER A 142 4.12 9.96 14.62
N PHE A 143 5.25 9.28 14.66
CA PHE A 143 6.21 9.27 15.75
C PHE A 143 7.58 9.74 15.25
N ARG A 144 8.27 10.59 16.03
CA ARG A 144 9.54 11.20 15.57
C ARG A 144 10.67 10.19 15.38
N GLU A 145 10.71 9.20 16.25
CA GLU A 145 11.81 8.24 16.38
C GLU A 145 11.58 6.96 15.55
N ILE A 146 10.36 6.79 15.01
CA ILE A 146 9.97 5.61 14.25
C ILE A 146 9.85 5.97 12.78
N ASP A 147 10.64 5.30 11.96
CA ASP A 147 10.59 5.36 10.50
C ASP A 147 9.98 4.07 9.94
N PHE A 148 9.67 4.04 8.64
CA PHE A 148 9.34 2.82 7.90
C PHE A 148 10.15 2.72 6.61
N LEU A 149 10.24 1.51 6.04
CA LEU A 149 10.99 1.27 4.82
C LEU A 149 10.20 1.71 3.58
N LEU A 150 10.83 2.54 2.75
CA LEU A 150 10.35 2.90 1.43
C LEU A 150 10.59 1.77 0.41
N PRO A 151 9.90 1.77 -0.74
CA PRO A 151 10.15 0.81 -1.82
C PRO A 151 11.61 0.74 -2.28
N SER A 152 12.33 1.86 -2.25
CA SER A 152 13.76 1.93 -2.58
C SER A 152 14.69 1.56 -1.43
N GLN A 153 14.16 1.11 -0.30
CA GLN A 153 14.95 0.83 0.89
C GLN A 153 14.89 -0.65 1.29
N ARG A 154 16.02 -1.13 1.79
CA ARG A 154 16.17 -2.29 2.66
C ARG A 154 16.85 -1.87 3.94
N LEU A 155 16.54 -2.48 5.06
CA LEU A 155 17.25 -2.26 6.31
C LEU A 155 18.38 -3.28 6.41
N ASP A 156 19.61 -2.80 6.44
CA ASP A 156 20.78 -3.61 6.75
C ASP A 156 20.81 -3.86 8.27
N LEU A 157 20.73 -5.11 8.68
CA LEU A 157 20.63 -5.47 10.10
C LEU A 157 21.96 -5.37 10.85
N ASP A 158 23.09 -5.33 10.15
CA ASP A 158 24.40 -5.15 10.79
C ASP A 158 24.62 -3.72 11.22
N SER A 159 24.46 -2.79 10.32
CA SER A 159 24.58 -1.35 10.60
C SER A 159 23.29 -0.75 11.18
N PHE A 160 22.17 -1.44 11.06
CA PHE A 160 20.81 -0.99 11.36
C PHE A 160 20.46 0.32 10.66
N THR A 161 20.84 0.43 9.39
CA THR A 161 20.60 1.62 8.54
C THR A 161 19.91 1.24 7.24
N PRO A 162 18.98 2.07 6.75
CA PRO A 162 18.43 1.91 5.41
C PRO A 162 19.53 2.00 4.35
N LYS A 163 19.55 1.04 3.45
CA LYS A 163 20.40 1.00 2.26
C LYS A 163 19.52 1.02 1.01
N PHE A 164 20.07 1.53 -0.09
CA PHE A 164 19.38 1.52 -1.36
C PHE A 164 19.08 0.08 -1.81
N ARG A 165 17.89 -0.11 -2.28
CA ARG A 165 17.39 -1.33 -2.91
C ARG A 165 17.12 -1.02 -4.38
N THR A 166 17.62 -1.87 -5.27
CA THR A 166 17.37 -1.72 -6.71
C THR A 166 15.87 -1.67 -6.98
N LEU A 167 15.46 -0.60 -7.64
CA LEU A 167 14.07 -0.40 -8.05
C LEU A 167 13.80 -1.11 -9.38
N PRO A 168 12.52 -1.39 -9.68
CA PRO A 168 12.11 -1.85 -11.00
C PRO A 168 12.64 -0.93 -12.10
N GLN A 169 13.09 -1.51 -13.21
CA GLN A 169 13.71 -0.79 -14.33
C GLN A 169 13.02 -1.15 -15.65
N ALA A 170 12.92 -0.17 -16.53
CA ALA A 170 12.37 -0.36 -17.87
C ALA A 170 13.31 -1.14 -18.84
N SER A 171 14.54 -1.46 -18.42
CA SER A 171 15.66 -1.86 -19.28
C SER A 171 15.62 -3.31 -19.80
N GLU A 172 14.84 -4.20 -19.23
CA GLU A 172 14.79 -5.58 -19.70
C GLU A 172 13.97 -5.72 -20.98
N ARG A 173 14.55 -6.33 -22.00
CA ARG A 173 13.82 -6.68 -23.24
C ARG A 173 12.85 -7.81 -22.94
N LEU A 174 11.55 -7.53 -23.06
CA LEU A 174 10.55 -8.61 -23.09
C LEU A 174 10.64 -9.32 -24.45
N THR A 175 10.54 -10.63 -24.42
CA THR A 175 10.43 -11.46 -25.63
C THR A 175 8.98 -11.63 -26.09
N LEU A 176 8.02 -11.23 -25.26
CA LEU A 176 6.59 -11.31 -25.49
C LEU A 176 5.98 -9.90 -25.54
N GLU A 177 4.81 -9.81 -26.20
CA GLU A 177 3.99 -8.60 -26.20
C GLU A 177 3.63 -8.19 -24.75
N PRO A 178 3.79 -6.92 -24.37
CA PRO A 178 3.58 -6.46 -23.00
C PRO A 178 2.20 -6.80 -22.42
N ALA A 179 1.13 -6.70 -23.21
CA ALA A 179 -0.22 -7.03 -22.77
C ALA A 179 -0.37 -8.53 -22.47
N LYS A 180 0.33 -9.39 -23.20
CA LYS A 180 0.36 -10.83 -22.95
C LYS A 180 1.10 -11.17 -21.66
N VAL A 181 2.21 -10.47 -21.37
CA VAL A 181 2.93 -10.62 -20.11
C VAL A 181 2.05 -10.22 -18.94
N LEU A 182 1.31 -9.09 -19.04
CA LEU A 182 0.36 -8.66 -18.02
C LEU A 182 -0.73 -9.71 -17.78
N GLU A 183 -1.31 -10.27 -18.86
CA GLU A 183 -2.31 -11.33 -18.79
C GLU A 183 -1.78 -12.58 -18.09
N ASP A 184 -0.60 -13.04 -18.49
CA ASP A 184 0.00 -14.29 -17.97
C ASP A 184 0.37 -14.16 -16.49
N GLU A 185 0.97 -13.03 -16.07
CA GLU A 185 1.35 -12.79 -14.68
C GLU A 185 0.13 -12.67 -13.75
N LEU A 186 -0.89 -11.93 -14.18
CA LEU A 186 -2.14 -11.84 -13.41
C LEU A 186 -2.88 -13.17 -13.41
N GLY A 187 -2.95 -13.87 -14.54
CA GLY A 187 -3.56 -15.19 -14.63
C GLY A 187 -2.88 -16.24 -13.76
N LYS A 188 -1.52 -16.27 -13.75
CA LYS A 188 -0.73 -17.11 -12.81
C LYS A 188 -1.11 -16.79 -11.37
N SER A 189 -1.17 -15.50 -11.02
CA SER A 189 -1.49 -15.05 -9.67
C SER A 189 -2.89 -15.47 -9.23
N PHE A 190 -3.90 -15.33 -10.09
CA PHE A 190 -5.26 -15.77 -9.79
C PHE A 190 -5.34 -17.29 -9.60
N ARG A 191 -4.69 -18.09 -10.43
CA ARG A 191 -4.65 -19.56 -10.27
C ARG A 191 -3.98 -19.98 -8.98
N LEU A 192 -2.88 -19.32 -8.58
CA LEU A 192 -2.21 -19.57 -7.29
C LEU A 192 -3.12 -19.23 -6.10
N LEU A 193 -3.86 -18.13 -6.16
CA LEU A 193 -4.82 -17.78 -5.10
C LEU A 193 -5.98 -18.78 -5.04
N ALA A 194 -6.51 -19.18 -6.17
CA ALA A 194 -7.61 -20.15 -6.24
C ALA A 194 -7.17 -21.54 -5.69
N SER A 195 -5.92 -21.97 -5.95
CA SER A 195 -5.37 -23.22 -5.43
C SER A 195 -5.23 -23.22 -3.89
N ALA A 196 -5.23 -22.05 -3.25
CA ALA A 196 -5.25 -21.96 -1.79
C ALA A 196 -6.63 -22.29 -1.17
N GLY A 197 -7.67 -22.48 -1.98
CA GLY A 197 -9.01 -22.92 -1.56
C GLY A 197 -9.83 -21.86 -0.79
N GLN A 198 -9.38 -20.60 -0.77
CA GLN A 198 -10.10 -19.51 -0.12
C GLN A 198 -10.97 -18.76 -1.14
N PRO A 199 -12.22 -18.35 -0.79
CA PRO A 199 -13.05 -17.55 -1.66
C PRO A 199 -12.37 -16.24 -2.05
N ILE A 200 -12.43 -15.90 -3.34
CA ILE A 200 -11.85 -14.67 -3.88
C ILE A 200 -12.95 -13.63 -4.06
N ARG A 201 -12.75 -12.44 -3.55
CA ARG A 201 -13.61 -11.28 -3.77
C ARG A 201 -12.84 -10.10 -4.32
N LEU A 202 -13.23 -9.70 -5.51
CA LEU A 202 -12.62 -8.59 -6.24
C LEU A 202 -13.41 -7.30 -6.01
N ALA A 203 -12.73 -6.26 -5.50
CA ALA A 203 -13.30 -4.93 -5.46
C ALA A 203 -13.43 -4.39 -6.88
N MET A 204 -14.68 -4.15 -7.32
CA MET A 204 -15.00 -3.75 -8.69
C MET A 204 -15.59 -2.34 -8.72
N THR A 205 -15.11 -1.55 -9.68
CA THR A 205 -15.63 -0.21 -10.01
C THR A 205 -15.67 -0.05 -11.52
N GLY A 206 -16.13 1.09 -12.01
CA GLY A 206 -15.99 1.47 -13.41
C GLY A 206 -14.53 1.82 -13.81
N GLY A 207 -13.57 1.75 -12.89
CA GLY A 207 -12.17 2.10 -13.13
C GLY A 207 -11.40 1.06 -13.96
N ILE A 208 -10.33 1.49 -14.62
CA ILE A 208 -9.51 0.64 -15.50
C ILE A 208 -8.82 -0.49 -14.72
N ASP A 209 -8.30 -0.24 -13.53
CA ASP A 209 -7.51 -1.20 -12.74
C ASP A 209 -8.35 -2.40 -12.30
N SER A 210 -9.56 -2.13 -11.77
CA SER A 210 -10.48 -3.18 -11.35
C SER A 210 -11.01 -4.00 -12.52
N ARG A 211 -11.24 -3.36 -13.69
CA ARG A 211 -11.61 -4.07 -14.93
C ARG A 211 -10.48 -4.95 -15.45
N THR A 212 -9.23 -4.50 -15.37
CA THR A 212 -8.05 -5.31 -15.74
C THR A 212 -7.96 -6.56 -14.90
N LEU A 213 -8.12 -6.44 -13.57
CA LEU A 213 -8.15 -7.59 -12.68
C LEU A 213 -9.34 -8.52 -12.96
N PHE A 214 -10.50 -7.96 -13.23
CA PHE A 214 -11.68 -8.75 -13.58
C PHE A 214 -11.45 -9.54 -14.88
N ALA A 215 -10.95 -8.89 -15.93
CA ALA A 215 -10.61 -9.55 -17.20
C ALA A 215 -9.59 -10.67 -17.01
N ALA A 216 -8.54 -10.44 -16.22
CA ALA A 216 -7.54 -11.45 -15.89
C ALA A 216 -8.13 -12.66 -15.13
N ALA A 217 -9.05 -12.43 -14.18
CA ALA A 217 -9.74 -13.50 -13.45
C ALA A 217 -10.63 -14.35 -14.37
N ILE A 218 -11.40 -13.71 -15.27
CA ILE A 218 -12.19 -14.39 -16.30
C ILE A 218 -11.28 -15.24 -17.18
N LYS A 219 -10.20 -14.68 -17.70
CA LYS A 219 -9.25 -15.39 -18.58
C LYS A 219 -8.56 -16.56 -17.86
N ALA A 220 -8.26 -16.40 -16.58
CA ALA A 220 -7.67 -17.46 -15.76
C ALA A 220 -8.66 -18.61 -15.46
N GLY A 221 -9.96 -18.43 -15.70
CA GLY A 221 -10.99 -19.42 -15.43
C GLY A 221 -11.20 -19.72 -13.94
N VAL A 222 -10.91 -18.76 -13.06
CA VAL A 222 -11.07 -18.95 -11.61
C VAL A 222 -12.46 -18.52 -11.14
N GLU A 223 -12.95 -19.15 -10.09
CA GLU A 223 -14.19 -18.74 -9.43
C GLU A 223 -13.92 -17.53 -8.51
N PHE A 224 -14.74 -16.50 -8.64
CA PHE A 224 -14.68 -15.30 -7.81
C PHE A 224 -15.99 -14.56 -7.78
N GLU A 225 -16.16 -13.72 -6.77
CA GLU A 225 -17.28 -12.75 -6.67
C GLU A 225 -16.72 -11.32 -6.73
N THR A 226 -17.57 -10.38 -7.11
CA THR A 226 -17.25 -8.96 -7.11
C THR A 226 -18.07 -8.18 -6.09
N TYR A 227 -17.52 -7.07 -5.63
CA TYR A 227 -18.24 -6.14 -4.78
C TYR A 227 -17.88 -4.69 -5.07
N THR A 228 -18.82 -3.78 -4.86
CA THR A 228 -18.57 -2.33 -4.83
C THR A 228 -19.03 -1.76 -3.50
N MET A 229 -18.16 -1.07 -2.80
CA MET A 229 -18.51 -0.34 -1.57
C MET A 229 -19.03 1.05 -1.91
N VAL A 230 -20.22 1.37 -1.40
CA VAL A 230 -20.84 2.68 -1.61
C VAL A 230 -20.36 3.63 -0.53
N SER A 231 -19.56 4.62 -0.92
CA SER A 231 -19.19 5.76 -0.10
C SER A 231 -19.73 7.06 -0.71
N PRO A 232 -19.70 8.18 0.02
CA PRO A 232 -20.09 9.48 -0.54
C PRO A 232 -19.24 9.96 -1.72
N GLN A 233 -18.09 9.31 -1.96
CA GLN A 233 -17.13 9.63 -3.01
C GLN A 233 -17.23 8.69 -4.22
N VAL A 234 -17.98 7.60 -4.10
CA VAL A 234 -18.17 6.67 -5.22
C VAL A 234 -19.12 7.28 -6.23
N HIS A 235 -18.65 7.41 -7.45
CA HIS A 235 -19.46 7.92 -8.54
C HIS A 235 -20.56 6.91 -8.91
N PRO A 236 -21.82 7.34 -9.14
CA PRO A 236 -22.91 6.43 -9.48
C PRO A 236 -22.61 5.53 -10.69
N LEU A 237 -21.87 6.04 -11.65
CA LEU A 237 -21.44 5.27 -12.83
C LEU A 237 -20.54 4.09 -12.47
N ASP A 238 -19.70 4.23 -11.43
CA ASP A 238 -18.85 3.12 -10.94
C ASP A 238 -19.68 1.93 -10.49
N LEU A 239 -20.80 2.19 -9.80
CA LEU A 239 -21.73 1.15 -9.35
C LEU A 239 -22.46 0.50 -10.54
N THR A 240 -22.96 1.32 -11.45
CA THR A 240 -23.72 0.83 -12.61
C THR A 240 -22.84 -0.02 -13.51
N VAL A 241 -21.64 0.45 -13.83
CA VAL A 241 -20.71 -0.25 -14.71
C VAL A 241 -20.18 -1.53 -14.07
N ALA A 242 -19.83 -1.52 -12.77
CA ALA A 242 -19.41 -2.72 -12.06
C ALA A 242 -20.48 -3.82 -12.11
N LYS A 243 -21.75 -3.45 -11.89
CA LYS A 243 -22.87 -4.38 -11.97
C LYS A 243 -23.06 -4.92 -13.39
N GLN A 244 -23.11 -4.04 -14.40
CA GLN A 244 -23.33 -4.43 -15.79
C GLN A 244 -22.24 -5.38 -16.32
N ILE A 245 -20.96 -5.10 -16.03
CA ILE A 245 -19.87 -5.99 -16.41
C ILE A 245 -20.01 -7.33 -15.71
N SER A 246 -20.26 -7.35 -14.41
CA SER A 246 -20.41 -8.60 -13.65
C SER A 246 -21.57 -9.46 -14.18
N GLU A 247 -22.72 -8.84 -14.46
CA GLU A 247 -23.89 -9.52 -15.05
C GLU A 247 -23.59 -10.10 -16.44
N ARG A 248 -22.89 -9.33 -17.30
CA ARG A 248 -22.51 -9.79 -18.65
C ARG A 248 -21.66 -11.05 -18.61
N PHE A 249 -20.75 -11.14 -17.67
CA PHE A 249 -19.83 -12.29 -17.54
C PHE A 249 -20.32 -13.36 -16.55
N GLY A 250 -21.56 -13.26 -16.06
CA GLY A 250 -22.14 -14.24 -15.14
C GLY A 250 -21.49 -14.28 -13.75
N VAL A 251 -20.80 -13.21 -13.35
CA VAL A 251 -20.14 -13.12 -12.05
C VAL A 251 -21.07 -12.47 -11.02
N ARG A 252 -21.21 -13.09 -9.85
CA ARG A 252 -22.01 -12.53 -8.75
C ARG A 252 -21.43 -11.20 -8.30
N HIS A 253 -22.26 -10.17 -8.24
CA HIS A 253 -21.90 -8.83 -7.77
C HIS A 253 -22.70 -8.41 -6.54
N THR A 254 -22.01 -7.86 -5.54
CA THR A 254 -22.64 -7.35 -4.31
C THR A 254 -22.35 -5.86 -4.14
N THR A 255 -23.39 -5.06 -4.05
CA THR A 255 -23.26 -3.64 -3.66
C THR A 255 -23.34 -3.52 -2.14
N LEU A 256 -22.29 -3.03 -1.52
CA LEU A 256 -22.19 -2.87 -0.07
C LEU A 256 -22.47 -1.42 0.32
N ARG A 257 -23.64 -1.16 0.88
CA ARG A 257 -23.94 0.13 1.49
C ARG A 257 -23.43 0.11 2.93
N MET A 258 -22.42 0.89 3.20
CA MET A 258 -21.74 0.90 4.49
C MET A 258 -21.99 2.20 5.22
N GLY A 259 -22.23 2.10 6.52
CA GLY A 259 -22.13 3.21 7.44
C GLY A 259 -20.67 3.58 7.71
N ARG A 260 -20.45 4.68 8.42
CA ARG A 260 -19.15 5.00 8.99
C ARG A 260 -18.91 4.16 10.24
N ILE A 261 -17.69 3.76 10.47
CA ILE A 261 -17.30 3.31 11.80
C ILE A 261 -17.40 4.48 12.78
N ASP A 262 -17.85 4.23 13.99
CA ASP A 262 -18.02 5.24 15.05
C ASP A 262 -17.69 4.67 16.43
N GLY A 263 -17.79 5.48 17.47
CA GLY A 263 -17.53 5.04 18.84
C GLY A 263 -16.16 4.42 19.03
N ASP A 264 -16.10 3.32 19.80
CA ASP A 264 -14.86 2.62 20.16
C ASP A 264 -14.14 2.02 18.94
N GLU A 265 -14.88 1.65 17.88
CA GLU A 265 -14.28 1.12 16.65
C GLU A 265 -13.52 2.20 15.87
N LEU A 266 -14.02 3.42 15.85
CA LEU A 266 -13.28 4.54 15.28
C LEU A 266 -12.04 4.87 16.13
N ASP A 267 -12.15 4.82 17.45
CA ASP A 267 -11.00 5.05 18.33
C ASP A 267 -9.94 3.97 18.18
N TRP A 268 -10.35 2.72 18.07
CA TRP A 268 -9.46 1.61 17.74
C TRP A 268 -8.75 1.83 16.39
N TYR A 269 -9.51 2.15 15.34
CA TYR A 269 -8.95 2.40 14.01
C TYR A 269 -7.93 3.55 14.01
N LEU A 270 -8.26 4.67 14.68
CA LEU A 270 -7.39 5.82 14.80
C LEU A 270 -6.14 5.54 15.63
N TRP A 271 -6.29 4.78 16.71
CA TRP A 271 -5.17 4.38 17.53
C TRP A 271 -4.26 3.42 16.77
N HIS A 272 -4.81 2.37 16.15
CA HIS A 272 -4.06 1.41 15.35
C HIS A 272 -3.32 2.09 14.20
N SER A 273 -4.00 2.90 13.40
CA SER A 273 -3.40 3.62 12.27
C SER A 273 -2.38 4.68 12.70
N ALA A 274 -2.26 4.94 13.99
CA ALA A 274 -1.41 5.98 14.57
C ALA A 274 -1.63 7.38 13.95
N GLY A 275 -2.74 7.58 13.23
CA GLY A 275 -3.06 8.83 12.52
C GLY A 275 -2.20 9.07 11.28
N GLN A 276 -1.54 8.03 10.74
CA GLN A 276 -0.70 8.17 9.55
C GLN A 276 -1.50 8.49 8.29
N THR A 277 -2.67 7.90 8.16
CA THR A 277 -3.65 8.28 7.16
C THR A 277 -5.05 8.02 7.70
N VAL A 278 -5.92 8.98 7.51
CA VAL A 278 -7.33 8.85 7.87
C VAL A 278 -8.14 9.49 6.76
N THR A 279 -8.31 8.77 5.68
CA THR A 279 -9.13 9.21 4.57
C THR A 279 -10.59 8.83 4.80
N LEU A 280 -11.52 9.60 4.25
CA LEU A 280 -12.94 9.28 4.32
C LEU A 280 -13.24 7.89 3.74
N ASP A 281 -12.56 7.55 2.63
CA ASP A 281 -12.68 6.24 1.99
C ASP A 281 -12.16 5.10 2.87
N SER A 282 -11.10 5.33 3.63
CA SER A 282 -10.57 4.31 4.55
C SER A 282 -11.57 3.92 5.63
N ASP A 283 -12.37 4.86 6.15
CA ASP A 283 -13.40 4.56 7.14
C ASP A 283 -14.51 3.71 6.55
N PHE A 284 -14.98 4.05 5.34
CA PHE A 284 -16.01 3.27 4.66
C PHE A 284 -15.50 1.88 4.29
N HIS A 285 -14.24 1.78 3.85
CA HIS A 285 -13.60 0.50 3.59
C HIS A 285 -13.47 -0.34 4.87
N ALA A 286 -13.03 0.27 5.97
CA ALA A 286 -12.94 -0.40 7.25
C ALA A 286 -14.32 -0.91 7.71
N ALA A 287 -15.35 -0.07 7.69
CA ALA A 287 -16.72 -0.46 8.02
C ALA A 287 -17.22 -1.63 7.15
N GLY A 288 -16.90 -1.61 5.83
CA GLY A 288 -17.27 -2.66 4.89
C GLY A 288 -16.60 -4.00 5.15
N LEU A 289 -15.33 -3.96 5.45
CA LEU A 289 -14.56 -5.16 5.71
C LEU A 289 -14.83 -5.75 7.11
N TRP A 290 -15.21 -4.90 8.07
CA TRP A 290 -15.45 -5.32 9.46
C TRP A 290 -16.63 -6.26 9.61
N ASP A 291 -17.76 -5.93 8.97
CA ASP A 291 -19.03 -6.56 9.29
C ASP A 291 -19.41 -7.74 8.37
N ARG A 292 -18.79 -7.89 7.20
CA ARG A 292 -19.46 -8.69 6.14
C ARG A 292 -18.64 -9.76 5.45
N PHE A 293 -17.33 -9.77 5.55
CA PHE A 293 -16.56 -10.67 4.70
C PHE A 293 -15.79 -11.77 5.44
N GLY A 294 -15.81 -11.82 6.73
CA GLY A 294 -15.11 -12.85 7.46
C GLY A 294 -13.58 -12.86 7.21
N ARG A 295 -12.85 -13.56 8.03
CA ARG A 295 -11.39 -13.65 7.96
C ARG A 295 -10.89 -14.64 6.88
N ASP A 296 -11.79 -15.45 6.31
CA ASP A 296 -11.44 -16.55 5.40
C ASP A 296 -11.61 -16.22 3.91
N VAL A 297 -11.83 -14.97 3.58
CA VAL A 297 -11.98 -14.46 2.21
C VAL A 297 -10.76 -13.65 1.82
N ILE A 298 -10.28 -13.84 0.59
CA ILE A 298 -9.22 -13.02 0.00
C ILE A 298 -9.84 -11.82 -0.72
N HIS A 299 -9.52 -10.63 -0.25
CA HIS A 299 -9.92 -9.38 -0.89
C HIS A 299 -8.85 -8.89 -1.85
N ILE A 300 -9.19 -8.77 -3.13
CA ILE A 300 -8.30 -8.24 -4.16
C ILE A 300 -8.73 -6.82 -4.53
N ARG A 301 -7.76 -5.90 -4.57
CA ARG A 301 -7.95 -4.49 -4.94
C ARG A 301 -6.97 -4.10 -6.04
N GLY A 302 -7.39 -3.13 -6.87
CA GLY A 302 -6.58 -2.62 -7.98
C GLY A 302 -5.50 -1.62 -7.54
N LEU A 303 -4.68 -1.97 -6.54
CA LEU A 303 -3.52 -1.15 -6.14
C LEU A 303 -2.26 -1.58 -6.90
N GLY A 304 -1.38 -0.61 -7.19
CA GLY A 304 -0.12 -0.83 -7.90
C GLY A 304 -0.19 -0.52 -9.40
N PHE A 305 -1.36 -0.58 -10.01
CA PHE A 305 -1.55 -0.27 -11.44
C PHE A 305 -1.38 1.22 -11.78
N GLU A 306 -1.45 2.07 -10.78
CA GLU A 306 -1.34 3.51 -10.94
C GLU A 306 0.04 3.96 -11.42
N LEU A 307 1.09 3.17 -11.19
CA LEU A 307 2.44 3.45 -11.71
C LEU A 307 2.45 3.52 -13.24
N GLY A 308 1.60 2.73 -13.90
CA GLY A 308 1.36 2.80 -15.35
C GLY A 308 0.55 4.00 -15.82
N ARG A 309 0.21 5.00 -14.98
CA ARG A 309 -0.69 6.11 -15.30
C ARG A 309 -0.17 7.50 -15.00
N HIS A 310 1.11 7.68 -14.73
CA HIS A 310 1.78 8.97 -14.52
C HIS A 310 1.12 9.95 -13.55
N LYS A 311 0.69 9.49 -12.40
CA LYS A 311 -0.09 10.28 -11.43
C LYS A 311 0.58 11.60 -11.00
N TYR A 312 1.90 11.66 -10.88
CA TYR A 312 2.59 12.86 -10.41
C TYR A 312 3.06 13.79 -11.53
N ARG A 313 2.99 13.39 -12.79
CA ARG A 313 3.31 14.27 -13.91
C ARG A 313 2.32 15.44 -14.11
N ASP A 314 1.15 15.37 -13.48
CA ASP A 314 0.23 16.50 -13.42
C ASP A 314 0.66 17.58 -12.38
N PHE A 315 1.71 17.33 -11.58
CA PHE A 315 2.18 18.21 -10.50
C PHE A 315 3.64 18.62 -10.64
N VAL A 316 4.45 17.79 -11.30
CA VAL A 316 5.91 17.89 -11.34
C VAL A 316 6.40 17.67 -12.76
N GLU A 317 7.19 18.62 -13.26
CA GLU A 317 7.83 18.52 -14.57
C GLU A 317 9.18 17.79 -14.46
N ALA A 318 9.77 17.42 -15.61
CA ALA A 318 11.07 16.72 -15.62
C ALA A 318 12.19 17.61 -15.03
N GLU A 319 12.15 18.88 -15.31
CA GLU A 319 13.13 19.90 -14.88
C GLU A 319 13.14 20.10 -13.34
N ASP A 320 12.05 19.74 -12.69
CA ASP A 320 11.94 19.83 -11.24
C ASP A 320 12.85 18.82 -10.49
N GLU A 321 13.43 17.86 -11.20
CA GLU A 321 14.44 16.96 -10.64
C GLU A 321 15.59 17.73 -10.01
N ALA A 322 16.03 18.82 -10.63
CA ALA A 322 17.08 19.66 -10.10
C ALA A 322 16.75 20.25 -8.72
N LEU A 323 15.47 20.51 -8.44
CA LEU A 323 15.01 21.04 -7.15
C LEU A 323 15.29 20.08 -5.99
N ILE A 324 15.37 18.78 -6.25
CA ILE A 324 15.68 17.78 -5.21
C ILE A 324 16.99 18.12 -4.51
N ARG A 325 18.01 18.59 -5.27
CA ARG A 325 19.33 18.93 -4.76
C ARG A 325 19.50 20.43 -4.43
N THR A 326 18.80 21.31 -5.17
CA THR A 326 19.02 22.76 -5.07
C THR A 326 18.04 23.44 -4.13
N ASP A 327 16.76 23.13 -4.19
CA ASP A 327 15.71 23.70 -3.35
C ASP A 327 14.54 22.73 -3.13
N PRO A 328 14.71 21.72 -2.26
CA PRO A 328 13.64 20.76 -1.96
C PRO A 328 12.34 21.42 -1.46
N TYR A 329 12.42 22.63 -0.91
CA TYR A 329 11.24 23.34 -0.42
C TYR A 329 10.32 23.79 -1.58
N GLU A 330 10.89 24.26 -2.70
CA GLU A 330 10.09 24.59 -3.89
C GLU A 330 9.40 23.35 -4.46
N LEU A 331 10.09 22.21 -4.48
CA LEU A 331 9.46 20.95 -4.89
C LEU A 331 8.31 20.57 -3.94
N TRP A 332 8.51 20.69 -2.61
CA TRP A 332 7.45 20.41 -1.62
C TRP A 332 6.22 21.30 -1.80
N LYS A 333 6.41 22.57 -2.18
CA LYS A 333 5.31 23.52 -2.44
C LYS A 333 4.38 23.08 -3.57
N LYS A 334 4.88 22.35 -4.57
CA LYS A 334 4.06 21.84 -5.67
C LYS A 334 3.00 20.85 -5.19
N PHE A 335 3.30 20.10 -4.16
CA PHE A 335 2.38 19.12 -3.55
C PHE A 335 1.50 19.75 -2.46
N THR A 336 1.91 20.90 -1.88
CA THR A 336 1.26 21.44 -0.68
C THR A 336 0.58 22.76 -0.96
N ARG A 337 -0.71 22.85 -0.67
CA ARG A 337 -1.47 24.06 -0.87
C ARG A 337 -0.97 25.21 0.02
N PRO A 338 -0.93 26.47 -0.46
CA PRO A 338 -0.36 27.58 0.29
C PRO A 338 -0.95 27.78 1.69
N TRP A 339 -2.27 27.66 1.82
CA TRP A 339 -2.96 27.92 3.10
C TRP A 339 -2.80 26.82 4.15
N VAL A 340 -2.34 25.62 3.77
CA VAL A 340 -2.09 24.54 4.73
C VAL A 340 -0.61 24.40 5.10
N ARG A 341 0.30 25.04 4.36
CA ARG A 341 1.76 24.96 4.63
C ARG A 341 2.13 25.28 6.08
N PRO A 342 1.58 26.32 6.73
CA PRO A 342 1.88 26.59 8.13
C PRO A 342 1.44 25.50 9.10
N LEU A 343 0.45 24.67 8.71
CA LEU A 343 -0.08 23.57 9.52
C LEU A 343 0.72 22.29 9.35
N HIS A 344 1.59 22.21 8.34
CA HIS A 344 2.35 21.01 7.95
C HIS A 344 3.85 21.13 8.28
N ARG A 345 4.20 21.69 9.44
CA ARG A 345 5.61 21.91 9.83
C ARG A 345 6.40 20.59 9.92
N TYR A 346 5.85 19.60 10.59
CA TYR A 346 6.50 18.31 10.70
C TYR A 346 6.58 17.60 9.35
N ASN A 347 5.56 17.71 8.53
CA ASN A 347 5.54 17.13 7.20
C ASN A 347 6.55 17.81 6.25
N HIS A 348 6.83 19.07 6.44
CA HIS A 348 7.92 19.77 5.76
C HIS A 348 9.31 19.22 6.19
N GLU A 349 9.53 19.03 7.50
CA GLU A 349 10.76 18.40 8.02
C GLU A 349 10.92 16.98 7.47
N ALA A 350 9.83 16.21 7.42
CA ALA A 350 9.76 14.86 6.86
C ALA A 350 10.13 14.86 5.36
N PHE A 351 9.61 15.82 4.59
CA PHE A 351 9.98 15.98 3.19
C PHE A 351 11.48 16.26 3.02
N GLY A 352 12.07 17.12 3.83
CA GLY A 352 13.52 17.38 3.80
C GLY A 352 14.37 16.13 4.05
N THR A 353 13.92 15.23 4.94
CA THR A 353 14.57 13.93 5.15
C THR A 353 14.44 13.02 3.92
N TYR A 354 13.26 12.98 3.32
CA TYR A 354 13.03 12.23 2.09
C TYR A 354 13.82 12.78 0.90
N ALA A 355 13.86 14.10 0.73
CA ALA A 355 14.59 14.74 -0.36
C ALA A 355 16.10 14.44 -0.31
N ARG A 356 16.70 14.40 0.89
CA ARG A 356 18.09 13.96 1.05
C ARG A 356 18.28 12.52 0.59
N TRP A 357 17.43 11.60 1.05
CA TRP A 357 17.47 10.21 0.59
C TRP A 357 17.35 10.11 -0.93
N LEU A 358 16.42 10.85 -1.52
CA LEU A 358 16.22 10.87 -2.97
C LEU A 358 17.47 11.43 -3.68
N ALA A 359 18.04 12.54 -3.22
CA ALA A 359 19.25 13.16 -3.78
C ALA A 359 20.46 12.21 -3.75
N ASP A 360 20.66 11.51 -2.63
CA ASP A 360 21.78 10.59 -2.42
C ASP A 360 21.66 9.30 -3.26
N THR A 361 20.47 8.96 -3.72
CA THR A 361 20.20 7.68 -4.39
C THR A 361 19.59 7.83 -5.79
N LEU A 362 19.45 9.06 -6.29
CA LEU A 362 18.81 9.33 -7.58
C LEU A 362 19.56 8.65 -8.72
N ASP A 363 20.89 8.81 -8.75
CA ASP A 363 21.76 8.26 -9.78
C ASP A 363 21.93 6.73 -9.70
N LEU A 364 21.43 6.10 -8.62
CA LEU A 364 21.42 4.65 -8.46
C LEU A 364 20.20 3.98 -9.12
N SER A 365 19.28 4.77 -9.69
CA SER A 365 18.05 4.30 -10.31
C SER A 365 17.94 4.85 -11.72
N ALA A 366 17.63 3.99 -12.69
CA ALA A 366 17.28 4.39 -14.05
C ALA A 366 15.80 4.83 -14.19
N MET A 367 15.05 4.85 -13.09
CA MET A 367 13.64 5.25 -13.09
C MET A 367 13.52 6.77 -13.19
N ASP A 368 12.60 7.26 -14.04
CA ASP A 368 12.21 8.68 -14.04
C ASP A 368 11.85 9.12 -12.61
N PHE A 369 12.37 10.27 -12.16
CA PHE A 369 12.22 10.69 -10.78
C PHE A 369 10.76 10.90 -10.36
N ARG A 370 9.85 11.24 -11.29
CA ARG A 370 8.43 11.41 -11.03
C ARG A 370 7.73 10.08 -10.79
N ASP A 371 8.09 9.04 -11.54
CA ASP A 371 7.62 7.68 -11.33
C ASP A 371 8.17 7.14 -10.00
N ARG A 372 9.43 7.45 -9.66
CA ARG A 372 10.02 7.12 -8.37
C ARG A 372 9.33 7.84 -7.22
N LEU A 373 9.07 9.15 -7.34
CA LEU A 373 8.28 9.90 -6.37
C LEU A 373 6.90 9.26 -6.15
N TYR A 374 6.25 8.82 -7.24
CA TYR A 374 4.95 8.19 -7.11
C TYR A 374 5.05 6.79 -6.47
N LEU A 375 6.03 5.98 -6.85
CA LEU A 375 6.26 4.68 -6.23
C LEU A 375 6.51 4.82 -4.71
N GLU A 376 7.37 5.75 -4.30
CA GLU A 376 7.76 5.92 -2.91
C GLU A 376 6.70 6.65 -2.08
N GLN A 377 6.08 7.72 -2.61
CA GLN A 377 5.16 8.56 -1.84
C GLN A 377 3.68 8.27 -2.13
N GLY A 378 3.33 7.90 -3.35
CA GLY A 378 1.96 7.52 -3.71
C GLY A 378 1.65 6.09 -3.28
N ILE A 379 2.47 5.12 -3.67
CA ILE A 379 2.24 3.70 -3.36
C ILE A 379 2.80 3.37 -1.98
N GLY A 380 4.10 3.57 -1.76
CA GLY A 380 4.82 3.13 -0.56
C GLY A 380 4.52 3.92 0.71
N THR A 381 3.89 5.09 0.59
CA THR A 381 3.51 5.91 1.73
C THR A 381 1.99 6.07 1.84
N TRP A 382 1.35 6.73 0.90
CA TRP A 382 -0.09 7.01 0.97
C TRP A 382 -0.94 5.74 0.91
N CYS A 383 -0.81 4.94 -0.14
CA CYS A 383 -1.55 3.68 -0.26
C CYS A 383 -1.15 2.69 0.85
N ALA A 384 0.14 2.57 1.15
CA ALA A 384 0.63 1.69 2.20
C ALA A 384 0.09 2.06 3.59
N SER A 385 0.02 3.36 3.92
CA SER A 385 -0.58 3.81 5.18
C SER A 385 -2.08 3.52 5.25
N ALA A 386 -2.81 3.63 4.12
CA ALA A 386 -4.21 3.23 4.06
C ALA A 386 -4.37 1.72 4.25
N GLU A 387 -3.54 0.91 3.60
CA GLU A 387 -3.52 -0.55 3.78
C GLU A 387 -3.16 -0.94 5.22
N TYR A 388 -2.19 -0.26 5.83
CA TYR A 388 -1.86 -0.45 7.24
C TYR A 388 -3.05 -0.16 8.15
N GLY A 389 -3.75 0.97 7.95
CA GLY A 389 -4.98 1.28 8.71
C GLY A 389 -6.04 0.20 8.56
N LEU A 390 -6.27 -0.28 7.35
CA LEU A 390 -7.24 -1.35 7.06
C LEU A 390 -6.85 -2.71 7.68
N ALA A 391 -5.58 -2.94 8.01
CA ALA A 391 -5.16 -4.14 8.74
C ALA A 391 -5.85 -4.28 10.11
N ALA A 392 -6.30 -3.17 10.71
CA ALA A 392 -7.12 -3.17 11.92
C ALA A 392 -8.38 -4.05 11.83
N THR A 393 -8.86 -4.32 10.63
CA THR A 393 -10.06 -5.16 10.39
C THR A 393 -9.77 -6.66 10.43
N GLY A 394 -8.50 -7.07 10.36
CA GLY A 394 -8.10 -8.48 10.24
C GLY A 394 -8.43 -9.12 8.88
N ALA A 395 -8.95 -8.37 7.91
CA ALA A 395 -9.28 -8.88 6.58
C ALA A 395 -8.02 -9.22 5.77
N LYS A 396 -8.01 -10.38 5.11
CA LYS A 396 -6.92 -10.78 4.19
C LYS A 396 -7.04 -10.00 2.90
N ARG A 397 -6.01 -9.23 2.56
CA ARG A 397 -5.98 -8.39 1.37
C ARG A 397 -4.74 -8.70 0.55
N VAL A 398 -4.91 -8.68 -0.77
CA VAL A 398 -3.85 -8.94 -1.73
C VAL A 398 -3.92 -7.92 -2.85
N SER A 399 -2.78 -7.32 -3.18
CA SER A 399 -2.62 -6.43 -4.33
C SER A 399 -1.82 -7.15 -5.42
N LEU A 400 -2.50 -7.62 -6.45
CA LEU A 400 -1.86 -8.34 -7.56
C LEU A 400 -1.05 -7.41 -8.47
N GLY A 401 -1.41 -6.13 -8.54
CA GLY A 401 -0.64 -5.10 -9.24
C GLY A 401 0.69 -4.74 -8.58
N ASN A 402 0.90 -5.17 -7.33
CA ASN A 402 2.08 -4.85 -6.55
C ASN A 402 3.16 -5.93 -6.70
N SER A 403 3.86 -5.92 -7.83
CA SER A 403 5.01 -6.80 -8.09
C SER A 403 6.10 -6.10 -8.88
N SER A 404 7.34 -6.54 -8.74
CA SER A 404 8.47 -5.99 -9.49
C SER A 404 8.31 -6.19 -10.99
N MET A 405 7.80 -7.36 -11.42
CA MET A 405 7.55 -7.65 -12.84
C MET A 405 6.55 -6.67 -13.45
N LEU A 406 5.40 -6.46 -12.80
CA LEU A 406 4.38 -5.55 -13.32
C LEU A 406 4.85 -4.09 -13.28
N TYR A 407 5.62 -3.70 -12.28
CA TYR A 407 6.22 -2.36 -12.25
C TYR A 407 7.23 -2.17 -13.37
N ASN A 408 8.11 -3.14 -13.66
CA ASN A 408 8.99 -3.13 -14.82
C ASN A 408 8.20 -2.97 -16.12
N LEU A 409 7.09 -3.68 -16.25
CA LEU A 409 6.21 -3.61 -17.41
C LEU A 409 5.59 -2.23 -17.58
N PHE A 410 5.04 -1.65 -16.51
CA PHE A 410 4.43 -0.31 -16.53
C PHE A 410 5.44 0.81 -16.80
N LEU A 411 6.68 0.67 -16.34
CA LEU A 411 7.72 1.67 -16.55
C LEU A 411 8.22 1.74 -18.01
N ARG A 412 7.99 0.70 -18.83
CA ARG A 412 8.35 0.68 -20.25
C ARG A 412 7.44 1.52 -21.14
N GLU A 413 6.22 1.76 -20.68
CA GLU A 413 5.27 2.56 -21.41
C GLU A 413 5.80 3.99 -21.61
N GLU A 414 5.68 4.51 -22.85
CA GLU A 414 6.07 5.89 -23.13
C GLU A 414 5.24 6.89 -22.31
N ALA A 415 5.91 7.94 -21.89
CA ALA A 415 5.35 8.96 -21.00
C ALA A 415 4.01 9.54 -21.47
N GLY A 416 3.87 9.81 -22.78
CA GLY A 416 2.66 10.40 -23.34
C GLY A 416 1.46 9.46 -23.39
N SER A 417 1.69 8.15 -23.53
CA SER A 417 0.65 7.13 -23.67
C SER A 417 0.07 6.67 -22.36
N LYS A 418 0.85 6.66 -21.27
CA LYS A 418 0.47 6.11 -19.95
C LYS A 418 -0.82 6.67 -19.37
N LYS A 419 -1.18 7.93 -19.68
CA LYS A 419 -2.34 8.63 -19.06
C LYS A 419 -3.66 7.86 -19.17
N HIS A 420 -3.81 7.03 -20.19
CA HIS A 420 -5.03 6.29 -20.47
C HIS A 420 -4.94 4.80 -20.18
N GLY A 421 -3.81 4.31 -19.66
CA GLY A 421 -3.57 2.91 -19.37
C GLY A 421 -3.64 2.03 -20.63
N PRO A 422 -2.79 2.28 -21.66
CA PRO A 422 -2.88 1.56 -22.92
C PRO A 422 -2.67 0.07 -22.75
N LEU A 423 -1.70 -0.33 -21.94
CA LEU A 423 -1.40 -1.72 -21.66
C LEU A 423 -2.58 -2.48 -21.04
N GLN A 424 -3.26 -1.86 -20.07
CA GLN A 424 -4.45 -2.45 -19.46
C GLN A 424 -5.61 -2.57 -20.47
N ARG A 425 -5.77 -1.58 -21.33
CA ARG A 425 -6.81 -1.60 -22.39
C ARG A 425 -6.55 -2.68 -23.42
N GLU A 426 -5.31 -2.80 -23.87
CA GLU A 426 -4.89 -3.83 -24.81
C GLU A 426 -5.15 -5.24 -24.26
N MET A 427 -4.72 -5.51 -23.01
CA MET A 427 -4.99 -6.76 -22.33
C MET A 427 -6.50 -7.02 -22.20
N MET A 428 -7.30 -6.04 -21.76
CA MET A 428 -8.74 -6.20 -21.67
C MET A 428 -9.38 -6.50 -23.01
N CYS A 429 -8.96 -5.81 -24.09
CA CYS A 429 -9.44 -6.04 -25.45
C CYS A 429 -9.10 -7.43 -25.97
N ALA A 430 -7.91 -7.95 -25.63
CA ALA A 430 -7.50 -9.30 -25.99
C ALA A 430 -8.30 -10.39 -25.26
N VAL A 431 -8.83 -10.10 -24.07
CA VAL A 431 -9.74 -11.01 -23.36
C VAL A 431 -11.16 -10.93 -23.91
N ASP A 432 -11.74 -9.74 -23.95
CA ASP A 432 -13.04 -9.44 -24.58
C ASP A 432 -13.14 -7.93 -24.84
N PRO A 433 -13.29 -7.47 -26.11
CA PRO A 433 -13.43 -6.05 -26.43
C PRO A 433 -14.54 -5.34 -25.67
N ALA A 434 -15.57 -6.06 -25.25
CA ALA A 434 -16.70 -5.54 -24.51
C ALA A 434 -16.32 -4.87 -23.18
N PHE A 435 -15.17 -5.16 -22.61
CA PHE A 435 -14.68 -4.44 -21.43
C PHE A 435 -14.49 -2.94 -21.68
N LEU A 436 -14.28 -2.54 -22.92
CA LEU A 436 -14.06 -1.14 -23.32
C LEU A 436 -15.34 -0.40 -23.72
N ASP A 437 -16.47 -1.10 -23.89
CA ASP A 437 -17.77 -0.49 -24.27
C ASP A 437 -18.36 0.37 -23.13
N TYR A 438 -17.94 0.14 -21.89
CA TYR A 438 -18.45 0.85 -20.72
C TYR A 438 -17.68 2.13 -20.44
N SER A 439 -18.41 3.20 -20.18
CA SER A 439 -17.82 4.50 -19.84
C SER A 439 -16.95 4.45 -18.58
N PHE A 440 -15.95 5.32 -18.51
CA PHE A 440 -15.15 5.56 -17.31
C PHE A 440 -15.71 6.74 -16.52
N ALA A 441 -15.94 6.54 -15.22
CA ALA A 441 -16.41 7.61 -14.35
C ALA A 441 -15.36 8.72 -14.20
N LYS A 442 -15.79 9.96 -14.37
CA LYS A 442 -14.97 11.16 -14.13
C LYS A 442 -15.77 12.13 -13.27
N PRO A 443 -15.39 12.34 -12.01
CA PRO A 443 -16.11 13.29 -11.17
C PRO A 443 -16.03 14.70 -11.75
N SER A 444 -17.17 15.39 -11.76
CA SER A 444 -17.28 16.78 -12.17
C SER A 444 -16.49 17.72 -11.25
N PRO A 445 -16.17 18.96 -11.67
CA PRO A 445 -15.52 19.93 -10.80
C PRO A 445 -16.31 20.19 -9.50
N ALA A 446 -17.64 20.24 -9.55
CA ALA A 446 -18.49 20.43 -8.40
C ALA A 446 -18.44 19.27 -7.41
N GLU A 447 -18.49 18.03 -7.91
CA GLU A 447 -18.32 16.84 -7.07
C GLU A 447 -16.93 16.79 -6.41
N ARG A 448 -15.88 17.15 -7.13
CA ARG A 448 -14.51 17.24 -6.57
C ARG A 448 -14.44 18.28 -5.45
N LEU A 449 -15.12 19.42 -5.60
CA LEU A 449 -15.17 20.46 -4.56
C LEU A 449 -15.94 19.97 -3.33
N ARG A 450 -17.10 19.34 -3.54
CA ARG A 450 -17.90 18.73 -2.47
C ARG A 450 -17.11 17.67 -1.68
N TYR A 451 -16.41 16.75 -2.36
CA TYR A 451 -15.58 15.74 -1.71
C TYR A 451 -14.49 16.39 -0.85
N ARG A 452 -13.81 17.41 -1.38
CA ARG A 452 -12.78 18.15 -0.63
C ARG A 452 -13.33 18.83 0.63
N ALA A 453 -14.51 19.41 0.56
CA ALA A 453 -15.14 20.05 1.72
C ALA A 453 -15.49 19.01 2.81
N LEU A 454 -16.07 17.86 2.42
CA LEU A 454 -16.38 16.76 3.34
C LEU A 454 -15.11 16.22 4.01
N ASP A 455 -14.05 16.02 3.23
CA ASP A 455 -12.77 15.56 3.72
C ASP A 455 -12.16 16.53 4.74
N THR A 456 -12.20 17.82 4.48
CA THR A 456 -11.66 18.85 5.39
C THR A 456 -12.41 18.86 6.72
N LEU A 457 -13.75 18.81 6.68
CA LEU A 457 -14.57 18.78 7.90
C LEU A 457 -14.28 17.54 8.74
N ARG A 458 -14.10 16.39 8.09
CA ARG A 458 -13.78 15.15 8.78
C ARG A 458 -12.39 15.21 9.40
N ALA A 459 -11.39 15.71 8.69
CA ALA A 459 -10.04 15.84 9.19
C ALA A 459 -9.97 16.66 10.49
N VAL A 460 -10.76 17.73 10.58
CA VAL A 460 -10.85 18.53 11.82
C VAL A 460 -11.36 17.68 12.99
N ARG A 461 -12.44 16.92 12.79
CA ARG A 461 -13.01 16.03 13.83
C ARG A 461 -12.01 14.96 14.26
N ILE A 462 -11.37 14.31 13.30
CA ILE A 462 -10.37 13.25 13.55
C ILE A 462 -9.19 13.83 14.31
N ARG A 463 -8.67 15.01 13.92
CA ARG A 463 -7.58 15.68 14.64
C ARG A 463 -7.91 15.91 16.10
N GLN A 464 -9.14 16.37 16.41
CA GLN A 464 -9.59 16.58 17.79
C GLN A 464 -9.63 15.26 18.56
N ARG A 465 -10.09 14.16 17.92
CA ARG A 465 -10.17 12.85 18.53
C ARG A 465 -8.78 12.26 18.76
N LEU A 466 -7.89 12.31 17.79
CA LEU A 466 -6.51 11.86 17.92
C LEU A 466 -5.76 12.55 19.06
N LYS A 467 -6.03 13.85 19.33
CA LYS A 467 -5.47 14.55 20.49
C LYS A 467 -5.88 13.95 21.84
N ARG A 468 -7.05 13.30 21.92
CA ARG A 468 -7.54 12.66 23.14
C ARG A 468 -6.98 11.23 23.32
N LEU A 469 -6.53 10.60 22.24
CA LEU A 469 -6.02 9.24 22.20
C LEU A 469 -4.49 9.15 22.38
N ARG A 470 -3.84 10.29 22.48
CA ARG A 470 -2.41 10.48 22.77
C ARG A 470 -2.18 10.89 24.19
#